data_db0ac80bf8ba197ebd1dee5f8d8591c8
#
_entry.id   db0ac80bf8ba197ebd1dee5f8d8591c8
#
_cell.length_a   1.000
_cell.length_b   1.000
_cell.length_c   1.000
_cell.angle_alpha   90.00
_cell.angle_beta   90.00
_cell.angle_gamma   90.00
#
_symmetry.space_group_name_H-M   'P 1'
#
loop_
_entity.id
_entity.type
_entity.pdbx_description
1 polymer ?
#
loop_
_entity_poly.entity_id
_entity_poly.type
_entity_poly.pdbx_seq_one_letter_code
_entity_poly.pdbx_strand_id
1 'polypeptide(L)'
;MILPKLGLLTEDNMFNFIKYVTITEAKEPKTLTHTPLPYKRDELEPSISEETIDYHYGELYGGYVKRYNKGEGDDEFNEAGAFLHDIYFTQFRAPKSNNPPTGKSLALIEEHFGTYEKFQEKLGEIAMKIQGSGWVYLSWRGELKTIKNHEIRKDIALLIDWWEHAWALDYQSDKKSYLKNTWKIINWEIINQRI
;
A
#
# COMPACT_ATOMS: atom_id res chain seq x y z
N MET A 1 48.55 6.09 40.07
CA MET A 1 47.39 6.00 39.20
C MET A 1 46.40 7.06 39.65
N ILE A 2 46.42 8.21 38.97
CA ILE A 2 45.66 9.41 39.40
C ILE A 2 44.38 9.43 38.56
N LEU A 3 43.26 9.31 39.23
CA LEU A 3 41.93 9.45 38.60
C LEU A 3 41.74 10.92 38.17
N PRO A 4 41.27 11.21 36.97
CA PRO A 4 40.96 12.57 36.58
C PRO A 4 39.73 13.05 37.37
N LYS A 5 39.85 14.27 37.95
CA LYS A 5 38.75 14.98 38.60
C LYS A 5 37.59 15.15 37.61
N LEU A 6 36.42 14.67 37.93
CA LEU A 6 35.19 15.07 37.24
C LEU A 6 35.02 16.57 37.41
N GLY A 7 35.26 17.32 36.34
CA GLY A 7 34.91 18.73 36.28
C GLY A 7 33.39 18.87 36.37
N LEU A 8 32.91 19.79 37.25
CA LEU A 8 31.51 20.18 37.32
C LEU A 8 31.03 20.58 35.90
N LEU A 9 30.04 19.87 35.41
CA LEU A 9 29.36 20.23 34.16
C LEU A 9 28.67 21.60 34.40
N THR A 10 29.01 22.60 33.61
CA THR A 10 28.29 23.86 33.59
C THR A 10 26.88 23.63 33.02
N GLU A 11 25.92 24.50 33.34
CA GLU A 11 24.54 24.39 32.84
C GLU A 11 24.50 24.29 31.31
N ASP A 12 25.35 24.99 30.61
CA ASP A 12 25.47 24.91 29.13
C ASP A 12 25.97 23.54 28.62
N ASN A 13 26.88 22.91 29.36
CA ASN A 13 27.37 21.57 29.01
C ASN A 13 26.30 20.48 29.30
N MET A 14 25.51 20.67 30.34
CA MET A 14 24.41 19.78 30.69
C MET A 14 23.26 19.91 29.68
N PHE A 15 22.96 21.15 29.24
CA PHE A 15 21.93 21.41 28.21
C PHE A 15 22.34 20.81 26.84
N ASN A 16 23.58 20.94 26.44
CA ASN A 16 24.10 20.31 25.22
C ASN A 16 24.15 18.78 25.33
N PHE A 17 24.50 18.22 26.48
CA PHE A 17 24.48 16.79 26.73
C PHE A 17 23.05 16.22 26.69
N ILE A 18 22.07 16.90 27.33
CA ILE A 18 20.65 16.53 27.27
C ILE A 18 20.13 16.61 25.84
N LYS A 19 20.48 17.67 25.09
CA LYS A 19 20.12 17.82 23.69
C LYS A 19 20.72 16.73 22.82
N TYR A 20 21.98 16.35 23.07
CA TYR A 20 22.65 15.25 22.37
C TYR A 20 22.05 13.90 22.71
N VAL A 21 21.72 13.63 23.97
CA VAL A 21 21.05 12.39 24.42
C VAL A 21 19.62 12.31 23.91
N THR A 22 18.89 13.45 23.85
CA THR A 22 17.52 13.49 23.29
C THR A 22 17.52 13.27 21.76
N ILE A 23 18.60 13.64 21.05
CA ILE A 23 18.74 13.39 19.61
C ILE A 23 19.15 11.93 19.34
N THR A 24 19.76 11.25 20.31
CA THR A 24 20.22 9.85 20.20
C THR A 24 19.26 8.86 20.87
N GLU A 25 18.03 9.22 21.21
CA GLU A 25 16.99 8.20 21.38
C GLU A 25 16.83 7.51 20.03
N ALA A 26 17.58 6.45 19.83
CA ALA A 26 17.47 5.57 18.70
C ALA A 26 16.01 5.13 18.64
N LYS A 27 15.28 5.64 17.63
CA LYS A 27 13.93 5.16 17.32
C LYS A 27 14.06 3.64 17.26
N GLU A 28 13.36 2.92 18.16
CA GLU A 28 13.36 1.45 18.11
C GLU A 28 13.19 1.02 16.66
N PRO A 29 14.02 0.11 16.15
CA PRO A 29 13.97 -0.25 14.74
C PRO A 29 12.58 -0.79 14.42
N LYS A 30 11.81 -0.03 13.65
CA LYS A 30 10.49 -0.43 13.20
C LYS A 30 10.66 -1.64 12.28
N THR A 31 10.18 -2.79 12.71
CA THR A 31 10.20 -4.00 11.89
C THR A 31 8.87 -4.12 11.14
N LEU A 32 8.94 -4.29 9.84
CA LEU A 32 7.77 -4.56 8.99
C LEU A 32 7.48 -6.06 8.99
N THR A 33 6.20 -6.39 8.94
CA THR A 33 5.73 -7.78 8.80
C THR A 33 5.19 -8.00 7.39
N HIS A 34 5.53 -9.14 6.79
CA HIS A 34 4.91 -9.60 5.56
C HIS A 34 3.54 -10.20 5.93
N THR A 35 2.47 -9.44 5.73
CA THR A 35 1.11 -9.82 6.13
C THR A 35 0.63 -11.04 5.33
N PRO A 36 0.12 -12.09 5.98
CA PRO A 36 -0.41 -13.25 5.27
C PRO A 36 -1.60 -12.89 4.38
N LEU A 37 -1.70 -13.57 3.22
CA LEU A 37 -2.86 -13.45 2.36
C LEU A 37 -4.12 -13.97 3.08
N PRO A 38 -5.27 -13.27 3.00
CA PRO A 38 -6.54 -13.75 3.55
C PRO A 38 -7.23 -14.82 2.66
N TYR A 39 -6.57 -15.25 1.60
CA TYR A 39 -7.04 -16.23 0.60
C TYR A 39 -5.84 -17.10 0.13
N LYS A 40 -6.13 -18.19 -0.59
CA LYS A 40 -5.09 -19.03 -1.22
C LYS A 40 -4.51 -18.34 -2.45
N ARG A 41 -3.29 -18.68 -2.84
CA ARG A 41 -2.59 -18.05 -3.97
C ARG A 41 -3.31 -18.20 -5.31
N ASP A 42 -3.98 -19.32 -5.52
CA ASP A 42 -4.79 -19.64 -6.70
C ASP A 42 -6.25 -19.13 -6.62
N GLU A 43 -6.65 -18.59 -5.47
CA GLU A 43 -8.08 -18.29 -5.21
C GLU A 43 -8.59 -17.05 -5.96
N LEU A 44 -7.71 -16.22 -6.49
CA LEU A 44 -8.09 -15.04 -7.28
C LEU A 44 -8.28 -15.34 -8.77
N GLU A 45 -7.99 -16.55 -9.22
CA GLU A 45 -8.19 -16.95 -10.60
C GLU A 45 -9.68 -16.88 -11.03
N PRO A 46 -9.95 -16.52 -12.28
CA PRO A 46 -9.03 -16.15 -13.36
C PRO A 46 -8.69 -14.64 -13.39
N SER A 47 -8.98 -13.89 -12.33
CA SER A 47 -8.74 -12.43 -12.29
C SER A 47 -7.28 -12.07 -12.10
N ILE A 48 -6.56 -12.82 -11.29
CA ILE A 48 -5.11 -12.76 -11.10
C ILE A 48 -4.63 -14.20 -10.94
N SER A 49 -3.62 -14.60 -11.72
CA SER A 49 -3.07 -15.96 -11.69
C SER A 49 -2.25 -16.22 -10.42
N GLU A 50 -2.10 -17.49 -10.07
CA GLU A 50 -1.20 -17.92 -9.01
C GLU A 50 0.25 -17.46 -9.29
N GLU A 51 0.71 -17.53 -10.55
CA GLU A 51 2.04 -17.07 -10.96
C GLU A 51 2.23 -15.57 -10.66
N THR A 52 1.23 -14.73 -10.96
CA THR A 52 1.26 -13.30 -10.64
C THR A 52 1.29 -13.08 -9.13
N ILE A 53 0.51 -13.86 -8.34
CA ILE A 53 0.54 -13.76 -6.88
C ILE A 53 1.89 -14.20 -6.32
N ASP A 54 2.47 -15.30 -6.80
CA ASP A 54 3.78 -15.78 -6.35
C ASP A 54 4.86 -14.73 -6.56
N TYR A 55 4.89 -14.11 -7.73
CA TYR A 55 5.86 -13.07 -8.03
C TYR A 55 5.57 -11.76 -7.28
N HIS A 56 4.35 -11.24 -7.40
CA HIS A 56 3.99 -9.92 -6.88
C HIS A 56 3.94 -9.89 -5.34
N TYR A 57 3.24 -10.87 -4.73
CA TYR A 57 3.17 -10.98 -3.28
C TYR A 57 4.45 -11.58 -2.68
N GLY A 58 4.93 -12.69 -3.25
CA GLY A 58 6.07 -13.43 -2.71
C GLY A 58 7.38 -12.68 -2.86
N GLU A 59 7.75 -12.34 -4.10
CA GLU A 59 9.05 -11.75 -4.39
C GLU A 59 9.08 -10.23 -4.22
N LEU A 60 8.11 -9.50 -4.76
CA LEU A 60 8.15 -8.03 -4.74
C LEU A 60 7.75 -7.47 -3.39
N TYR A 61 6.54 -7.79 -2.89
CA TYR A 61 6.10 -7.31 -1.57
C TYR A 61 7.01 -7.87 -0.46
N GLY A 62 7.29 -9.17 -0.46
CA GLY A 62 8.24 -9.77 0.48
C GLY A 62 9.64 -9.15 0.40
N GLY A 63 10.06 -8.75 -0.79
CA GLY A 63 11.31 -8.04 -1.04
C GLY A 63 11.37 -6.66 -0.38
N TYR A 64 10.30 -5.86 -0.45
CA TYR A 64 10.23 -4.56 0.25
C TYR A 64 10.35 -4.73 1.76
N VAL A 65 9.59 -5.66 2.34
CA VAL A 65 9.65 -5.97 3.78
C VAL A 65 11.06 -6.42 4.19
N LYS A 66 11.66 -7.33 3.43
CA LYS A 66 13.00 -7.85 3.70
C LYS A 66 14.08 -6.77 3.64
N ARG A 67 14.08 -5.94 2.59
CA ARG A 67 15.07 -4.86 2.44
C ARG A 67 14.95 -3.83 3.55
N TYR A 68 13.73 -3.38 3.86
CA TYR A 68 13.50 -2.47 4.97
C TYR A 68 14.05 -3.01 6.29
N ASN A 69 13.71 -4.25 6.64
CA ASN A 69 14.14 -4.87 7.90
C ASN A 69 15.65 -5.09 8.01
N LYS A 70 16.35 -5.12 6.88
CA LYS A 70 17.81 -5.24 6.80
C LYS A 70 18.53 -3.90 6.66
N GLY A 71 17.80 -2.79 6.48
CA GLY A 71 18.39 -1.49 6.15
C GLY A 71 19.08 -1.49 4.78
N GLU A 72 18.54 -2.22 3.80
CA GLU A 72 19.06 -2.32 2.44
C GLU A 72 18.28 -1.40 1.50
N GLY A 73 19.01 -0.52 0.78
CA GLY A 73 18.41 0.39 -0.20
C GLY A 73 17.78 1.63 0.44
N ASP A 74 16.70 2.10 -0.15
CA ASP A 74 15.95 3.28 0.32
C ASP A 74 14.85 2.85 1.29
N ASP A 75 14.99 3.26 2.55
CA ASP A 75 14.05 2.88 3.62
C ASP A 75 12.65 3.43 3.39
N GLU A 76 12.52 4.69 2.96
CA GLU A 76 11.22 5.32 2.73
C GLU A 76 10.48 4.64 1.57
N PHE A 77 11.20 4.32 0.49
CA PHE A 77 10.66 3.62 -0.66
C PHE A 77 10.23 2.19 -0.29
N ASN A 78 11.05 1.46 0.47
CA ASN A 78 10.74 0.09 0.90
C ASN A 78 9.57 0.07 1.89
N GLU A 79 9.52 1.02 2.86
CA GLU A 79 8.40 1.14 3.80
C GLU A 79 7.08 1.44 3.06
N ALA A 80 7.11 2.41 2.16
CA ALA A 80 5.95 2.78 1.37
C ALA A 80 5.50 1.65 0.42
N GLY A 81 6.45 0.95 -0.20
CA GLY A 81 6.17 -0.23 -1.02
C GLY A 81 5.50 -1.33 -0.21
N ALA A 82 6.04 -1.67 0.96
CA ALA A 82 5.44 -2.67 1.84
C ALA A 82 4.04 -2.25 2.31
N PHE A 83 3.86 -1.00 2.72
CA PHE A 83 2.57 -0.45 3.16
C PHE A 83 1.48 -0.51 2.08
N LEU A 84 1.79 -0.12 0.85
CA LEU A 84 0.82 -0.12 -0.24
C LEU A 84 0.44 -1.54 -0.67
N HIS A 85 1.40 -2.46 -0.71
CA HIS A 85 1.13 -3.86 -1.02
C HIS A 85 0.32 -4.57 0.06
N ASP A 86 0.54 -4.23 1.34
CA ASP A 86 -0.28 -4.72 2.46
C ASP A 86 -1.75 -4.34 2.26
N ILE A 87 -2.03 -3.07 1.96
CA ILE A 87 -3.38 -2.58 1.64
C ILE A 87 -3.95 -3.29 0.40
N TYR A 88 -3.15 -3.44 -0.66
CA TYR A 88 -3.57 -4.01 -1.93
C TYR A 88 -3.95 -5.49 -1.79
N PHE A 89 -3.10 -6.33 -1.21
CA PHE A 89 -3.37 -7.76 -1.12
C PHE A 89 -4.46 -8.11 -0.11
N THR A 90 -4.60 -7.36 0.97
CA THR A 90 -5.61 -7.65 2.01
C THR A 90 -7.04 -7.27 1.61
N GLN A 91 -7.23 -6.55 0.50
CA GLN A 91 -8.56 -6.13 0.03
C GLN A 91 -9.24 -7.09 -0.94
N PHE A 92 -8.66 -8.26 -1.23
CA PHE A 92 -9.20 -9.18 -2.22
C PHE A 92 -9.87 -10.40 -1.60
N ARG A 93 -10.67 -11.07 -2.43
CA ARG A 93 -11.33 -12.35 -2.17
C ARG A 93 -11.57 -13.10 -3.47
N ALA A 94 -12.00 -14.36 -3.39
CA ALA A 94 -12.42 -15.14 -4.56
C ALA A 94 -13.36 -14.36 -5.49
N PRO A 95 -13.20 -14.49 -6.83
CA PRO A 95 -13.97 -13.74 -7.81
C PRO A 95 -15.47 -13.95 -7.71
N LYS A 96 -16.23 -12.89 -7.91
CA LYS A 96 -17.68 -12.93 -8.11
C LYS A 96 -18.03 -12.32 -9.47
N SER A 97 -18.85 -12.99 -10.26
CA SER A 97 -19.31 -12.49 -11.57
C SER A 97 -20.03 -11.14 -11.47
N ASN A 98 -20.79 -10.95 -10.41
CA ASN A 98 -21.40 -9.68 -10.03
C ASN A 98 -20.94 -9.31 -8.62
N ASN A 99 -20.16 -8.24 -8.51
CA ASN A 99 -19.51 -7.81 -7.27
C ASN A 99 -19.66 -6.30 -7.05
N PRO A 100 -20.89 -5.77 -6.89
CA PRO A 100 -21.08 -4.35 -6.60
C PRO A 100 -20.62 -3.99 -5.18
N PRO A 101 -20.31 -2.72 -4.91
CA PRO A 101 -20.08 -2.20 -3.57
C PRO A 101 -21.33 -2.36 -2.69
N THR A 102 -21.11 -2.39 -1.38
CA THR A 102 -22.16 -2.52 -0.38
C THR A 102 -21.89 -1.60 0.80
N GLY A 103 -22.92 -1.32 1.61
CA GLY A 103 -22.73 -0.56 2.86
C GLY A 103 -22.13 0.83 2.65
N LYS A 104 -21.13 1.20 3.44
CA LYS A 104 -20.50 2.52 3.39
C LYS A 104 -19.82 2.82 2.05
N SER A 105 -19.20 1.82 1.43
CA SER A 105 -18.56 2.01 0.12
C SER A 105 -19.57 2.31 -0.98
N LEU A 106 -20.75 1.68 -0.97
CA LEU A 106 -21.83 2.02 -1.89
C LEU A 106 -22.29 3.46 -1.68
N ALA A 107 -22.60 3.83 -0.42
CA ALA A 107 -23.06 5.20 -0.10
C ALA A 107 -22.03 6.26 -0.52
N LEU A 108 -20.75 6.03 -0.23
CA LEU A 108 -19.66 6.94 -0.63
C LEU A 108 -19.57 7.08 -2.16
N ILE A 109 -19.66 5.97 -2.88
CA ILE A 109 -19.60 5.97 -4.35
C ILE A 109 -20.81 6.68 -4.95
N GLU A 110 -22.02 6.42 -4.45
CA GLU A 110 -23.24 7.09 -4.92
C GLU A 110 -23.22 8.60 -4.65
N GLU A 111 -22.75 9.01 -3.47
CA GLU A 111 -22.61 10.41 -3.10
C GLU A 111 -21.66 11.18 -4.03
N HIS A 112 -20.50 10.61 -4.36
CA HIS A 112 -19.45 11.33 -5.09
C HIS A 112 -19.48 11.09 -6.61
N PHE A 113 -20.04 9.97 -7.07
CA PHE A 113 -20.01 9.59 -8.50
C PHE A 113 -21.40 9.31 -9.09
N GLY A 114 -22.43 9.21 -8.27
CA GLY A 114 -23.80 8.93 -8.67
C GLY A 114 -24.09 7.47 -8.89
N THR A 115 -23.23 6.70 -9.59
CA THR A 115 -23.38 5.25 -9.76
C THR A 115 -22.02 4.53 -9.69
N TYR A 116 -22.08 3.22 -9.45
CA TYR A 116 -20.87 2.38 -9.44
C TYR A 116 -20.18 2.35 -10.81
N GLU A 117 -20.93 2.33 -11.90
CA GLU A 117 -20.40 2.33 -13.26
C GLU A 117 -19.64 3.63 -13.55
N LYS A 118 -20.19 4.78 -13.17
CA LYS A 118 -19.49 6.07 -13.32
C LYS A 118 -18.23 6.16 -12.46
N PHE A 119 -18.26 5.57 -11.28
CA PHE A 119 -17.05 5.46 -10.45
C PHE A 119 -15.98 4.62 -11.15
N GLN A 120 -16.33 3.43 -11.66
CA GLN A 120 -15.40 2.56 -12.40
C GLN A 120 -14.82 3.25 -13.63
N GLU A 121 -15.66 3.93 -14.41
CA GLU A 121 -15.25 4.72 -15.58
C GLU A 121 -14.26 5.81 -15.17
N LYS A 122 -14.59 6.59 -14.15
CA LYS A 122 -13.77 7.71 -13.69
C LYS A 122 -12.42 7.26 -13.14
N LEU A 123 -12.42 6.19 -12.33
CA LEU A 123 -11.18 5.58 -11.83
C LEU A 123 -10.32 5.07 -13.00
N GLY A 124 -10.92 4.40 -13.98
CA GLY A 124 -10.24 3.91 -15.17
C GLY A 124 -9.61 5.05 -15.99
N GLU A 125 -10.32 6.16 -16.21
CA GLU A 125 -9.77 7.34 -16.88
C GLU A 125 -8.54 7.92 -16.18
N ILE A 126 -8.56 7.96 -14.83
CA ILE A 126 -7.44 8.46 -14.03
C ILE A 126 -6.27 7.48 -14.08
N ALA A 127 -6.54 6.17 -13.92
CA ALA A 127 -5.52 5.14 -13.99
C ALA A 127 -4.78 5.14 -15.34
N MET A 128 -5.52 5.26 -16.45
CA MET A 128 -4.94 5.29 -17.80
C MET A 128 -4.07 6.53 -18.08
N LYS A 129 -4.16 7.58 -17.28
CA LYS A 129 -3.29 8.77 -17.36
C LYS A 129 -1.98 8.62 -16.60
N ILE A 130 -1.84 7.59 -15.77
CA ILE A 130 -0.59 7.32 -15.05
C ILE A 130 0.49 6.93 -16.05
N GLN A 131 1.57 7.71 -16.10
CA GLN A 131 2.75 7.44 -16.90
C GLN A 131 3.82 6.78 -16.03
N GLY A 132 4.25 5.57 -16.43
CA GLY A 132 5.17 4.77 -15.63
C GLY A 132 4.48 4.05 -14.46
N SER A 133 5.19 3.95 -13.34
CA SER A 133 4.76 3.20 -12.17
C SER A 133 3.98 4.05 -11.18
N GLY A 134 2.89 3.51 -10.67
CA GLY A 134 2.05 4.22 -9.71
C GLY A 134 0.83 3.43 -9.28
N TRP A 135 -0.05 4.09 -8.56
CA TRP A 135 -1.28 3.56 -7.99
C TRP A 135 -2.42 4.53 -8.22
N VAL A 136 -3.64 4.03 -8.33
CA VAL A 136 -4.85 4.83 -8.25
C VAL A 136 -5.68 4.36 -7.06
N TYR A 137 -6.27 5.29 -6.32
CA TYR A 137 -7.04 4.94 -5.13
C TYR A 137 -8.26 5.83 -4.91
N LEU A 138 -9.27 5.25 -4.26
CA LEU A 138 -10.37 5.97 -3.65
C LEU A 138 -10.01 6.27 -2.20
N SER A 139 -10.05 7.55 -1.82
CA SER A 139 -9.91 7.93 -0.42
C SER A 139 -11.20 7.68 0.36
N TRP A 140 -11.12 7.55 1.69
CA TRP A 140 -12.33 7.46 2.53
C TRP A 140 -13.25 8.69 2.47
N ARG A 141 -12.78 9.78 1.84
CA ARG A 141 -13.54 11.01 1.60
C ARG A 141 -14.20 11.05 0.22
N GLY A 142 -14.15 9.97 -0.55
CA GLY A 142 -14.73 9.90 -1.90
C GLY A 142 -13.92 10.54 -3.00
N GLU A 143 -12.64 10.89 -2.77
CA GLU A 143 -11.77 11.49 -3.77
C GLU A 143 -10.97 10.41 -4.50
N LEU A 144 -10.86 10.50 -5.83
CA LEU A 144 -9.93 9.69 -6.62
C LEU A 144 -8.59 10.38 -6.73
N LYS A 145 -7.53 9.67 -6.35
CA LYS A 145 -6.14 10.17 -6.31
C LYS A 145 -5.18 9.16 -6.91
N THR A 146 -3.97 9.63 -7.22
CA THR A 146 -2.87 8.79 -7.68
C THR A 146 -1.66 8.93 -6.78
N ILE A 147 -0.84 7.87 -6.74
CA ILE A 147 0.47 7.85 -6.09
C ILE A 147 1.48 7.51 -7.18
N LYS A 148 2.53 8.32 -7.31
CA LYS A 148 3.66 8.02 -8.20
C LYS A 148 4.67 7.16 -7.44
N ASN A 149 5.13 6.09 -8.07
CA ASN A 149 6.01 5.10 -7.42
C ASN A 149 5.40 4.59 -6.12
N HIS A 150 6.08 4.80 -4.97
CA HIS A 150 5.58 4.44 -3.65
C HIS A 150 5.60 5.66 -2.73
N GLU A 151 4.46 5.93 -2.09
CA GLU A 151 4.32 6.98 -1.08
C GLU A 151 3.23 6.57 -0.09
N ILE A 152 3.49 6.67 1.21
CA ILE A 152 2.49 6.35 2.24
C ILE A 152 1.36 7.37 2.21
N ARG A 153 0.14 6.88 2.02
CA ARG A 153 -1.11 7.63 2.12
C ARG A 153 -2.03 6.97 3.13
N LYS A 154 -2.44 7.70 4.14
CA LYS A 154 -3.27 7.16 5.24
C LYS A 154 -4.77 7.20 4.96
N ASP A 155 -5.18 7.83 3.87
CA ASP A 155 -6.58 8.06 3.50
C ASP A 155 -7.11 7.06 2.45
N ILE A 156 -6.45 5.93 2.25
CA ILE A 156 -6.81 4.93 1.26
C ILE A 156 -7.97 4.05 1.75
N ALA A 157 -9.09 4.05 1.02
CA ALA A 157 -10.16 3.09 1.19
C ALA A 157 -9.98 1.90 0.22
N LEU A 158 -9.88 2.15 -1.08
CA LEU A 158 -9.65 1.17 -2.14
C LEU A 158 -8.39 1.53 -2.91
N LEU A 159 -7.52 0.56 -3.21
CA LEU A 159 -6.24 0.75 -3.89
C LEU A 159 -6.12 -0.17 -5.10
N ILE A 160 -5.71 0.38 -6.25
CA ILE A 160 -5.39 -0.39 -7.46
C ILE A 160 -3.94 -0.15 -7.81
N ASP A 161 -3.19 -1.23 -7.92
CA ASP A 161 -1.81 -1.22 -8.39
C ASP A 161 -1.77 -1.01 -9.91
N TRP A 162 -0.97 -0.03 -10.35
CA TRP A 162 -0.81 0.29 -11.78
C TRP A 162 0.60 0.06 -12.29
N TRP A 163 1.46 -0.57 -11.47
CA TRP A 163 2.77 -1.05 -11.88
C TRP A 163 2.63 -2.23 -12.85
N GLU A 164 3.59 -2.38 -13.77
CA GLU A 164 3.54 -3.47 -14.77
C GLU A 164 3.49 -4.86 -14.15
N HIS A 165 4.15 -5.06 -13.02
CA HIS A 165 4.15 -6.35 -12.33
C HIS A 165 2.76 -6.79 -11.82
N ALA A 166 1.82 -5.86 -11.67
CA ALA A 166 0.47 -6.18 -11.19
C ALA A 166 -0.42 -6.81 -12.29
N TRP A 167 -0.07 -6.62 -13.59
CA TRP A 167 -0.93 -7.00 -14.69
C TRP A 167 -0.20 -7.62 -15.90
N ALA A 168 1.10 -7.42 -16.06
CA ALA A 168 1.78 -7.77 -17.31
C ALA A 168 1.84 -9.30 -17.56
N LEU A 169 1.97 -10.13 -16.54
CA LEU A 169 1.99 -11.58 -16.69
C LEU A 169 0.65 -12.12 -17.22
N ASP A 170 -0.47 -11.63 -16.67
CA ASP A 170 -1.82 -12.13 -17.00
C ASP A 170 -2.44 -11.42 -18.21
N TYR A 171 -2.15 -10.15 -18.39
CA TYR A 171 -2.86 -9.27 -19.32
C TYR A 171 -1.97 -8.65 -20.38
N GLN A 172 -0.64 -8.85 -20.33
CA GLN A 172 0.33 -8.21 -21.22
C GLN A 172 0.13 -6.67 -21.22
N SER A 173 -0.33 -6.07 -22.32
CA SER A 173 -0.60 -4.64 -22.43
C SER A 173 -2.07 -4.25 -22.17
N ASP A 174 -2.96 -5.25 -21.97
CA ASP A 174 -4.41 -5.00 -21.80
C ASP A 174 -4.78 -4.60 -20.37
N LYS A 175 -4.36 -3.40 -19.99
CA LYS A 175 -4.68 -2.80 -18.69
C LYS A 175 -6.19 -2.66 -18.42
N LYS A 176 -7.01 -2.56 -19.48
CA LYS A 176 -8.46 -2.44 -19.34
C LYS A 176 -9.06 -3.74 -18.83
N SER A 177 -8.62 -4.87 -19.38
CA SER A 177 -9.07 -6.18 -18.90
C SER A 177 -8.57 -6.48 -17.49
N TYR A 178 -7.34 -6.10 -17.13
CA TYR A 178 -6.87 -6.15 -15.75
C TYR A 178 -7.81 -5.41 -14.81
N LEU A 179 -8.08 -4.13 -15.07
CA LEU A 179 -8.96 -3.34 -14.21
C LEU A 179 -10.38 -3.92 -14.14
N LYS A 180 -10.95 -4.34 -15.27
CA LYS A 180 -12.27 -4.98 -15.34
C LYS A 180 -12.35 -6.25 -14.49
N ASN A 181 -11.30 -7.07 -14.47
CA ASN A 181 -11.27 -8.30 -13.69
C ASN A 181 -10.95 -8.03 -12.21
N THR A 182 -10.19 -7.00 -11.89
CA THR A 182 -9.93 -6.59 -10.50
C THR A 182 -11.22 -6.25 -9.75
N TRP A 183 -12.22 -5.65 -10.39
CA TRP A 183 -13.51 -5.38 -9.74
C TRP A 183 -14.23 -6.63 -9.23
N LYS A 184 -13.98 -7.79 -9.84
CA LYS A 184 -14.60 -9.06 -9.44
C LYS A 184 -14.07 -9.61 -8.12
N ILE A 185 -12.86 -9.23 -7.74
CA ILE A 185 -12.15 -9.75 -6.57
C ILE A 185 -12.13 -8.79 -5.37
N ILE A 186 -12.63 -7.56 -5.50
CA ILE A 186 -12.68 -6.61 -4.38
C ILE A 186 -13.55 -7.15 -3.25
N ASN A 187 -13.01 -7.19 -2.05
CA ASN A 187 -13.77 -7.46 -0.83
C ASN A 187 -14.31 -6.14 -0.24
N TRP A 188 -15.53 -5.81 -0.60
CA TRP A 188 -16.18 -4.56 -0.16
C TRP A 188 -16.37 -4.46 1.35
N GLU A 189 -16.34 -5.56 2.09
CA GLU A 189 -16.39 -5.56 3.55
C GLU A 189 -15.11 -4.94 4.13
N ILE A 190 -13.96 -5.27 3.55
CA ILE A 190 -12.67 -4.64 3.93
C ILE A 190 -12.66 -3.16 3.57
N ILE A 191 -13.19 -2.78 2.40
CA ILE A 191 -13.30 -1.36 2.03
C ILE A 191 -14.21 -0.61 3.01
N ASN A 192 -15.33 -1.20 3.43
CA ASN A 192 -16.24 -0.60 4.42
C ASN A 192 -15.59 -0.39 5.80
N GLN A 193 -14.61 -1.21 6.16
CA GLN A 193 -13.87 -1.05 7.43
C GLN A 193 -12.87 0.11 7.37
N ARG A 194 -12.43 0.48 6.19
CA ARG A 194 -11.47 1.58 5.95
C ARG A 194 -12.17 2.94 5.81
N ILE A 195 -13.49 2.97 5.62
CA ILE A 195 -14.39 4.13 5.61
C ILE A 195 -15.07 4.23 6.98
#